data_4dc62ac3c98b3e92505b6644ce1cbe47
#
_entry.id   4dc62ac3c98b3e92505b6644ce1cbe47
#
_cell.length_a   1.000
_cell.length_b   1.000
_cell.length_c   1.000
_cell.angle_alpha   90.00
_cell.angle_beta   90.00
_cell.angle_gamma   90.00
#
_symmetry.space_group_name_H-M   'P 1'
#
loop_
_entity.id
_entity.type
_entity.pdbx_description
1 polymer ?
#
loop_
_entity_poly.entity_id
_entity_poly.type
_entity_poly.pdbx_seq_one_letter_code
_entity_poly.pdbx_strand_id
1 'polypeptide(L)'
;MTPESVLKGKRILAVDDEPDVLELIKEQLDDSEVVTAGDFVRAKMLIETETFDLIILDIMGVNGFELLKASSARKLPVAMLTARATTVENVNRSLRLGAVSFLPKEELANLRELVAEILEGLEQGKSHWEKLFQRLGPLFKEKFGIIWDDLDKPPHPPFYYG
;
A
#
# COMPACT_ATOMS: atom_id res chain seq x y z
N MET A 1 -18.05 7.59 5.67
CA MET A 1 -17.07 8.14 6.64
C MET A 1 -16.12 9.09 5.94
N THR A 2 -15.69 10.13 6.62
CA THR A 2 -14.70 11.05 6.07
C THR A 2 -13.31 10.45 6.17
N PRO A 3 -12.36 10.84 5.29
CA PRO A 3 -10.97 10.41 5.42
C PRO A 3 -10.40 10.71 6.81
N GLU A 4 -10.70 11.88 7.37
CA GLU A 4 -10.25 12.26 8.70
C GLU A 4 -10.69 11.25 9.77
N SER A 5 -11.94 10.84 9.77
CA SER A 5 -12.46 9.92 10.79
C SER A 5 -11.88 8.51 10.64
N VAL A 6 -11.62 8.06 9.40
CA VAL A 6 -11.02 6.75 9.14
C VAL A 6 -9.55 6.72 9.55
N LEU A 7 -8.80 7.79 9.25
CA LEU A 7 -7.36 7.87 9.50
C LEU A 7 -7.00 8.13 10.95
N LYS A 8 -7.92 8.72 11.73
CA LYS A 8 -7.64 9.14 13.10
C LYS A 8 -7.25 7.95 13.98
N GLY A 9 -6.07 8.07 14.60
CA GLY A 9 -5.56 7.05 15.50
C GLY A 9 -4.97 5.82 14.83
N LYS A 10 -4.95 5.76 13.52
CA LYS A 10 -4.35 4.63 12.79
C LYS A 10 -2.84 4.71 12.85
N ARG A 11 -2.20 3.56 12.92
CA ARG A 11 -0.76 3.45 12.95
C ARG A 11 -0.27 2.95 11.60
N ILE A 12 0.52 3.76 10.90
CA ILE A 12 0.94 3.50 9.52
C ILE A 12 2.46 3.54 9.43
N LEU A 13 3.04 2.50 8.83
CA LEU A 13 4.47 2.49 8.50
C LEU A 13 4.63 2.87 7.04
N ALA A 14 5.47 3.86 6.76
CA ALA A 14 5.83 4.26 5.41
C ALA A 14 7.30 3.95 5.15
N VAL A 15 7.57 3.21 4.09
CA VAL A 15 8.92 2.75 3.73
C VAL A 15 9.26 3.21 2.31
N ASP A 16 10.27 4.06 2.19
CA ASP A 16 10.76 4.56 0.91
C ASP A 16 12.17 5.11 1.15
N ASP A 17 13.07 4.96 0.19
CA ASP A 17 14.43 5.49 0.32
C ASP A 17 14.53 6.98 -0.04
N GLU A 18 13.45 7.57 -0.53
CA GLU A 18 13.39 9.00 -0.84
C GLU A 18 12.79 9.77 0.35
N PRO A 19 13.59 10.61 1.05
CA PRO A 19 13.09 11.36 2.21
C PRO A 19 11.90 12.27 1.89
N ASP A 20 11.88 12.84 0.69
CA ASP A 20 10.80 13.74 0.26
C ASP A 20 9.46 13.00 0.16
N VAL A 21 9.48 11.74 -0.29
CA VAL A 21 8.29 10.89 -0.34
C VAL A 21 7.77 10.63 1.07
N LEU A 22 8.65 10.28 2.00
CA LEU A 22 8.27 10.03 3.39
C LEU A 22 7.67 11.27 4.04
N GLU A 23 8.24 12.46 3.79
CA GLU A 23 7.69 13.71 4.33
C GLU A 23 6.30 14.00 3.77
N LEU A 24 6.10 13.79 2.47
CA LEU A 24 4.81 14.00 1.85
C LEU A 24 3.75 13.04 2.42
N ILE A 25 4.12 11.79 2.64
CA ILE A 25 3.21 10.82 3.27
C ILE A 25 2.83 11.28 4.68
N LYS A 26 3.77 11.73 5.47
CA LYS A 26 3.49 12.25 6.82
C LYS A 26 2.54 13.44 6.79
N GLU A 27 2.74 14.37 5.86
CA GLU A 27 1.88 15.53 5.71
C GLU A 27 0.45 15.15 5.32
N GLN A 28 0.31 14.22 4.38
CA GLN A 28 -0.99 13.76 3.89
C GLN A 28 -1.76 12.97 4.96
N LEU A 29 -1.07 12.26 5.82
CA LEU A 29 -1.65 11.37 6.82
C LEU A 29 -1.45 11.90 8.24
N ASP A 30 -1.56 13.20 8.43
CA ASP A 30 -1.30 13.85 9.72
C ASP A 30 -2.29 13.50 10.82
N ASP A 31 -3.44 12.92 10.49
CA ASP A 31 -4.38 12.38 11.49
C ASP A 31 -3.97 11.01 12.02
N SER A 32 -3.01 10.38 11.39
CA SER A 32 -2.52 9.05 11.77
C SER A 32 -1.16 9.16 12.44
N GLU A 33 -0.78 8.12 13.18
CA GLU A 33 0.58 7.98 13.67
C GLU A 33 1.43 7.34 12.56
N VAL A 34 2.20 8.15 11.86
CA VAL A 34 3.05 7.67 10.76
C VAL A 34 4.47 7.45 11.27
N VAL A 35 4.94 6.21 11.16
CA VAL A 35 6.33 5.82 11.42
C VAL A 35 7.00 5.65 10.07
N THR A 36 8.20 6.18 9.91
CA THR A 36 8.93 6.11 8.64
C THR A 36 10.18 5.28 8.74
N ALA A 37 10.54 4.62 7.63
CA ALA A 37 11.80 3.89 7.49
C ALA A 37 12.36 4.15 6.10
N GLY A 38 13.62 4.57 6.04
CA GLY A 38 14.29 4.91 4.79
C GLY A 38 15.19 3.80 4.24
N ASP A 39 15.30 2.68 4.94
CA ASP A 39 16.14 1.57 4.53
C ASP A 39 15.54 0.22 4.96
N PHE A 40 16.07 -0.84 4.37
CA PHE A 40 15.61 -2.21 4.60
C PHE A 40 15.76 -2.65 6.07
N VAL A 41 16.89 -2.38 6.68
CA VAL A 41 17.19 -2.87 8.04
C VAL A 41 16.21 -2.29 9.06
N ARG A 42 15.98 -0.98 9.01
CA ARG A 42 15.02 -0.32 9.89
C ARG A 42 13.59 -0.79 9.64
N ALA A 43 13.19 -0.87 8.37
CA ALA A 43 11.86 -1.32 8.00
C ALA A 43 11.60 -2.74 8.49
N LYS A 44 12.55 -3.66 8.25
CA LYS A 44 12.43 -5.04 8.68
C LYS A 44 12.29 -5.16 10.19
N MET A 45 13.12 -4.42 10.94
CA MET A 45 13.05 -4.40 12.39
C MET A 45 11.66 -3.96 12.89
N LEU A 46 11.13 -2.89 12.32
CA LEU A 46 9.81 -2.38 12.68
C LEU A 46 8.69 -3.37 12.35
N ILE A 47 8.76 -3.99 11.17
CA ILE A 47 7.76 -4.97 10.73
C ILE A 47 7.77 -6.21 11.64
N GLU A 48 8.95 -6.62 12.10
CA GLU A 48 9.09 -7.82 12.93
C GLU A 48 8.71 -7.57 14.39
N THR A 49 8.81 -6.34 14.88
CA THR A 49 8.66 -6.04 16.31
C THR A 49 7.40 -5.25 16.66
N GLU A 50 6.78 -4.57 15.71
CA GLU A 50 5.64 -3.70 15.98
C GLU A 50 4.45 -4.07 15.08
N THR A 51 3.28 -3.55 15.42
CA THR A 51 2.07 -3.75 14.62
C THR A 51 1.64 -2.45 13.98
N PHE A 52 1.05 -2.55 12.79
CA PHE A 52 0.56 -1.40 12.03
C PHE A 52 -0.80 -1.72 11.43
N ASP A 53 -1.63 -0.71 11.29
CA ASP A 53 -2.92 -0.84 10.61
C ASP A 53 -2.74 -0.92 9.09
N LEU A 54 -1.67 -0.31 8.59
CA LEU A 54 -1.29 -0.37 7.18
C LEU A 54 0.20 -0.11 7.06
N ILE A 55 0.84 -0.82 6.12
CA ILE A 55 2.24 -0.59 5.74
C ILE A 55 2.25 -0.13 4.30
N ILE A 56 2.88 1.01 4.02
CA ILE A 56 3.08 1.54 2.68
C ILE A 56 4.53 1.27 2.30
N LEU A 57 4.74 0.40 1.29
CA LEU A 57 6.08 -0.03 0.87
C LEU A 57 6.39 0.42 -0.55
N ASP A 58 7.56 1.04 -0.75
CA ASP A 58 8.11 1.24 -2.08
C ASP A 58 8.46 -0.12 -2.70
N ILE A 59 7.95 -0.37 -3.90
CA ILE A 59 8.11 -1.67 -4.56
C ILE A 59 9.55 -1.96 -4.97
N MET A 60 10.35 -0.94 -5.28
CA MET A 60 11.67 -1.10 -5.87
C MET A 60 12.84 -0.63 -5.00
N GLY A 61 12.67 0.40 -4.20
CA GLY A 61 13.77 1.14 -3.61
C GLY A 61 14.37 0.59 -2.31
N VAL A 62 13.70 -0.34 -1.63
CA VAL A 62 14.10 -0.83 -0.29
C VAL A 62 13.94 -2.34 -0.15
N ASN A 63 14.13 -3.08 -1.24
CA ASN A 63 13.87 -4.52 -1.27
C ASN A 63 12.42 -4.82 -0.83
N GLY A 64 11.48 -4.16 -1.50
CA GLY A 64 10.07 -4.17 -1.12
C GLY A 64 9.43 -5.55 -1.09
N PHE A 65 9.85 -6.48 -1.98
CA PHE A 65 9.27 -7.83 -2.00
C PHE A 65 9.62 -8.63 -0.75
N GLU A 66 10.84 -8.50 -0.23
CA GLU A 66 11.24 -9.18 1.02
C GLU A 66 10.49 -8.60 2.22
N LEU A 67 10.31 -7.28 2.25
CA LEU A 67 9.55 -6.63 3.31
C LEU A 67 8.06 -7.00 3.22
N LEU A 68 7.53 -7.15 2.00
CA LEU A 68 6.16 -7.60 1.79
C LEU A 68 5.96 -9.02 2.33
N LYS A 69 6.89 -9.93 2.06
CA LYS A 69 6.85 -11.30 2.61
C LYS A 69 6.83 -11.28 4.14
N ALA A 70 7.73 -10.49 4.75
CA ALA A 70 7.81 -10.38 6.21
C ALA A 70 6.51 -9.83 6.81
N SER A 71 5.91 -8.82 6.16
CA SER A 71 4.65 -8.24 6.60
C SER A 71 3.50 -9.22 6.48
N SER A 72 3.40 -9.91 5.35
CA SER A 72 2.34 -10.90 5.10
C SER A 72 2.43 -12.08 6.05
N ALA A 73 3.63 -12.51 6.42
CA ALA A 73 3.83 -13.58 7.40
C ALA A 73 3.24 -13.24 8.76
N ARG A 74 3.18 -11.97 9.10
CA ARG A 74 2.56 -11.46 10.34
C ARG A 74 1.13 -10.96 10.13
N LYS A 75 0.58 -11.10 8.92
CA LYS A 75 -0.77 -10.65 8.55
C LYS A 75 -0.93 -9.13 8.70
N LEU A 76 0.13 -8.39 8.47
CA LEU A 76 0.08 -6.93 8.44
C LEU A 76 -0.25 -6.48 7.02
N PRO A 77 -1.30 -5.67 6.81
CA PRO A 77 -1.72 -5.29 5.46
C PRO A 77 -0.72 -4.31 4.82
N VAL A 78 -0.43 -4.54 3.54
CA VAL A 78 0.55 -3.76 2.78
C VAL A 78 -0.05 -3.18 1.52
N ALA A 79 0.11 -1.87 1.33
CA ALA A 79 -0.12 -1.20 0.06
C ALA A 79 1.23 -0.88 -0.57
N MET A 80 1.41 -1.22 -1.84
CA MET A 80 2.68 -1.00 -2.53
C MET A 80 2.68 0.35 -3.23
N LEU A 81 3.72 1.17 -2.98
CA LEU A 81 3.97 2.38 -3.76
C LEU A 81 4.56 1.99 -5.10
N THR A 82 3.95 2.46 -6.17
CA THR A 82 4.37 2.13 -7.52
C THR A 82 4.86 3.35 -8.27
N ALA A 83 6.01 3.21 -8.95
CA ALA A 83 6.57 4.23 -9.83
C ALA A 83 6.26 3.90 -11.30
N ARG A 84 6.61 4.82 -12.20
CA ARG A 84 6.40 4.65 -13.65
C ARG A 84 7.05 3.41 -14.24
N ALA A 85 8.15 2.96 -13.65
CA ALA A 85 8.86 1.78 -14.12
C ALA A 85 8.22 0.46 -13.68
N THR A 86 7.12 0.52 -12.95
CA THR A 86 6.42 -0.67 -12.48
C THR A 86 5.85 -1.46 -13.66
N THR A 87 6.09 -2.77 -13.66
CA THR A 87 5.63 -3.69 -14.70
C THR A 87 4.44 -4.50 -14.20
N VAL A 88 3.68 -5.08 -15.16
CA VAL A 88 2.61 -6.05 -14.82
C VAL A 88 3.16 -7.18 -13.97
N GLU A 89 4.35 -7.68 -14.31
CA GLU A 89 4.99 -8.76 -13.55
C GLU A 89 5.23 -8.37 -12.09
N ASN A 90 5.73 -7.16 -11.84
CA ASN A 90 5.97 -6.68 -10.47
C ASN A 90 4.66 -6.51 -9.69
N VAL A 91 3.61 -6.00 -10.35
CA VAL A 91 2.29 -5.89 -9.73
C VAL A 91 1.75 -7.26 -9.37
N ASN A 92 1.79 -8.21 -10.30
CA ASN A 92 1.32 -9.57 -10.06
C ASN A 92 2.13 -10.27 -8.97
N ARG A 93 3.44 -10.08 -8.94
CA ARG A 93 4.28 -10.62 -7.86
C ARG A 93 3.86 -10.07 -6.50
N SER A 94 3.61 -8.77 -6.42
CA SER A 94 3.11 -8.14 -5.19
C SER A 94 1.79 -8.75 -4.75
N LEU A 95 0.87 -8.97 -5.66
CA LEU A 95 -0.42 -9.61 -5.36
C LEU A 95 -0.23 -11.01 -4.81
N ARG A 96 0.62 -11.82 -5.46
CA ARG A 96 0.90 -13.19 -5.00
C ARG A 96 1.55 -13.22 -3.62
N LEU A 97 2.33 -12.19 -3.28
CA LEU A 97 3.00 -12.08 -1.99
C LEU A 97 2.12 -11.45 -0.90
N GLY A 98 0.89 -11.06 -1.24
CA GLY A 98 -0.10 -10.64 -0.26
C GLY A 98 -0.39 -9.15 -0.19
N ALA A 99 0.08 -8.33 -1.14
CA ALA A 99 -0.28 -6.91 -1.16
C ALA A 99 -1.80 -6.74 -1.25
N VAL A 100 -2.35 -5.83 -0.46
CA VAL A 100 -3.79 -5.57 -0.44
C VAL A 100 -4.18 -4.42 -1.35
N SER A 101 -3.23 -3.60 -1.76
CA SER A 101 -3.51 -2.46 -2.64
C SER A 101 -2.23 -1.89 -3.24
N PHE A 102 -2.42 -0.93 -4.14
CA PHE A 102 -1.34 -0.17 -4.77
C PHE A 102 -1.62 1.32 -4.66
N LEU A 103 -0.55 2.09 -4.54
CA LEU A 103 -0.59 3.55 -4.46
C LEU A 103 0.40 4.10 -5.49
N PRO A 104 -0.06 4.64 -6.62
CA PRO A 104 0.86 5.23 -7.59
C PRO A 104 1.52 6.49 -7.01
N LYS A 105 2.82 6.62 -7.20
CA LYS A 105 3.55 7.80 -6.72
C LYS A 105 3.04 9.11 -7.37
N GLU A 106 2.48 9.05 -8.57
CA GLU A 106 1.85 10.20 -9.21
C GLU A 106 0.58 10.67 -8.46
N GLU A 107 -0.02 9.81 -7.64
CA GLU A 107 -1.23 10.12 -6.87
C GLU A 107 -0.95 10.50 -5.41
N LEU A 108 0.30 10.82 -5.05
CA LEU A 108 0.64 11.20 -3.67
C LEU A 108 -0.11 12.45 -3.19
N ALA A 109 -0.51 13.34 -4.10
CA ALA A 109 -1.34 14.49 -3.72
C ALA A 109 -2.74 14.08 -3.22
N ASN A 110 -3.21 12.88 -3.60
CA ASN A 110 -4.51 12.32 -3.20
C ASN A 110 -4.34 11.14 -2.25
N LEU A 111 -3.18 11.00 -1.64
CA LEU A 111 -2.86 9.85 -0.80
C LEU A 111 -3.83 9.69 0.36
N ARG A 112 -4.23 10.80 0.97
CA ARG A 112 -5.16 10.81 2.11
C ARG A 112 -6.45 10.06 1.80
N GLU A 113 -7.09 10.37 0.67
CA GLU A 113 -8.33 9.73 0.26
C GLU A 113 -8.11 8.26 -0.10
N LEU A 114 -7.03 7.96 -0.80
CA LEU A 114 -6.70 6.59 -1.21
C LEU A 114 -6.43 5.68 -0.01
N VAL A 115 -5.66 6.15 0.95
CA VAL A 115 -5.37 5.38 2.17
C VAL A 115 -6.63 5.19 3.00
N ALA A 116 -7.46 6.21 3.12
CA ALA A 116 -8.73 6.09 3.83
C ALA A 116 -9.64 5.03 3.20
N GLU A 117 -9.72 4.96 1.88
CA GLU A 117 -10.48 3.91 1.18
C GLU A 117 -9.94 2.52 1.47
N ILE A 118 -8.61 2.37 1.47
CA ILE A 118 -7.97 1.08 1.79
C ILE A 118 -8.31 0.65 3.21
N LEU A 119 -8.13 1.54 4.17
CA LEU A 119 -8.40 1.25 5.58
C LEU A 119 -9.88 0.93 5.82
N GLU A 120 -10.78 1.67 5.19
CA GLU A 120 -12.21 1.41 5.29
C GLU A 120 -12.56 0.03 4.72
N GLY A 121 -12.00 -0.33 3.57
CA GLY A 121 -12.17 -1.65 2.99
C GLY A 121 -11.66 -2.76 3.89
N LEU A 122 -10.52 -2.56 4.54
CA LEU A 122 -9.97 -3.54 5.49
C LEU A 122 -10.87 -3.72 6.71
N GLU A 123 -11.41 -2.62 7.25
CA GLU A 123 -12.33 -2.69 8.39
C GLU A 123 -13.62 -3.42 8.06
N GLN A 124 -14.13 -3.26 6.84
CA GLN A 124 -15.36 -3.90 6.38
C GLN A 124 -15.16 -5.35 5.96
N GLY A 125 -13.92 -5.81 5.85
CA GLY A 125 -13.61 -7.17 5.40
C GLY A 125 -14.03 -7.43 3.97
N LYS A 126 -14.12 -6.42 3.13
CA LYS A 126 -14.56 -6.54 1.73
C LYS A 126 -13.38 -6.36 0.77
N SER A 127 -13.46 -7.10 -0.33
CA SER A 127 -12.53 -6.86 -1.43
C SER A 127 -12.81 -5.48 -2.03
N HIS A 128 -11.78 -4.65 -2.11
CA HIS A 128 -11.89 -3.34 -2.72
C HIS A 128 -11.08 -3.25 -4.03
N TRP A 129 -10.59 -4.40 -4.53
CA TRP A 129 -9.77 -4.44 -5.74
C TRP A 129 -10.49 -3.88 -6.96
N GLU A 130 -11.75 -4.28 -7.16
CA GLU A 130 -12.54 -3.77 -8.29
C GLU A 130 -12.77 -2.27 -8.17
N LYS A 131 -13.15 -1.81 -7.00
CA LYS A 131 -13.39 -0.38 -6.75
C LYS A 131 -12.12 0.42 -6.92
N LEU A 132 -11.02 -0.07 -6.37
CA LEU A 132 -9.71 0.57 -6.49
C LEU A 132 -9.30 0.65 -7.96
N PHE A 133 -9.45 -0.45 -8.70
CA PHE A 133 -9.05 -0.48 -10.10
C PHE A 133 -9.95 0.39 -10.97
N GLN A 134 -11.25 0.48 -10.68
CA GLN A 134 -12.14 1.41 -11.37
C GLN A 134 -11.65 2.85 -11.22
N ARG A 135 -11.19 3.20 -10.04
CA ARG A 135 -10.68 4.55 -9.77
C ARG A 135 -9.31 4.78 -10.40
N LEU A 136 -8.40 3.83 -10.26
CA LEU A 136 -7.01 3.96 -10.71
C LEU A 136 -6.72 3.31 -12.05
N GLY A 137 -7.67 2.52 -12.57
CA GLY A 137 -7.49 1.78 -13.82
C GLY A 137 -7.07 2.64 -15.01
N PRO A 138 -7.72 3.79 -15.25
CA PRO A 138 -7.29 4.68 -16.34
C PRO A 138 -5.85 5.16 -16.15
N LEU A 139 -5.44 5.45 -14.93
CA LEU A 139 -4.07 5.84 -14.62
C LEU A 139 -3.09 4.69 -14.87
N PHE A 140 -3.42 3.48 -14.41
CA PHE A 140 -2.59 2.30 -14.65
C PHE A 140 -2.42 2.02 -16.13
N LYS A 141 -3.50 2.13 -16.92
CA LYS A 141 -3.44 1.92 -18.35
C LYS A 141 -2.56 2.98 -19.02
N GLU A 142 -2.77 4.26 -18.69
CA GLU A 142 -2.04 5.38 -19.28
C GLU A 142 -0.56 5.37 -18.92
N LYS A 143 -0.24 5.15 -17.64
CA LYS A 143 1.13 5.28 -17.11
C LYS A 143 1.95 4.00 -17.26
N PHE A 144 1.33 2.84 -17.10
CA PHE A 144 2.03 1.55 -17.03
C PHE A 144 1.58 0.55 -18.10
N GLY A 145 0.55 0.86 -18.88
CA GLY A 145 -0.01 -0.07 -19.83
C GLY A 145 -0.72 -1.26 -19.17
N ILE A 146 -1.02 -1.18 -17.89
CA ILE A 146 -1.62 -2.27 -17.11
C ILE A 146 -3.13 -2.12 -17.10
N ILE A 147 -3.85 -3.19 -17.48
CA ILE A 147 -5.31 -3.24 -17.38
C ILE A 147 -5.73 -4.33 -16.40
N TRP A 148 -6.99 -4.25 -15.96
CA TRP A 148 -7.52 -5.19 -14.96
C TRP A 148 -7.33 -6.65 -15.33
N ASP A 149 -7.51 -6.99 -16.62
CA ASP A 149 -7.41 -8.37 -17.09
C ASP A 149 -5.98 -8.91 -17.07
N ASP A 150 -4.97 -8.03 -17.01
CA ASP A 150 -3.56 -8.44 -16.93
C ASP A 150 -3.15 -8.85 -15.52
N LEU A 151 -3.99 -8.59 -14.52
CA LEU A 151 -3.63 -8.78 -13.12
C LEU A 151 -4.08 -10.14 -12.59
N ASP A 152 -3.27 -10.73 -11.71
CA ASP A 152 -3.57 -11.95 -10.97
C ASP A 152 -4.50 -11.61 -9.79
N LYS A 153 -5.80 -11.58 -10.06
CA LYS A 153 -6.81 -11.19 -9.07
C LYS A 153 -6.98 -12.29 -8.02
N PRO A 154 -6.66 -12.05 -6.76
CA PRO A 154 -6.97 -13.04 -5.74
C PRO A 154 -8.48 -13.12 -5.55
N PRO A 155 -9.05 -14.33 -5.38
CA PRO A 155 -10.48 -14.46 -5.11
C PRO A 155 -10.88 -13.77 -3.80
N HIS A 156 -9.95 -13.76 -2.84
CA HIS A 156 -10.11 -13.04 -1.57
C HIS A 156 -8.76 -12.45 -1.17
N PRO A 157 -8.71 -11.16 -0.80
CA PRO A 157 -7.51 -10.62 -0.20
C PRO A 157 -7.14 -11.42 1.05
N PRO A 158 -5.84 -11.65 1.30
CA PRO A 158 -5.40 -12.54 2.38
C PRO A 158 -5.80 -12.12 3.79
N PHE A 159 -6.28 -10.91 3.97
CA PHE A 159 -6.64 -10.38 5.29
C PHE A 159 -8.15 -10.24 5.49
N TYR A 160 -8.98 -10.73 4.57
CA TYR A 160 -10.44 -10.61 4.63
C TYR A 160 -11.11 -11.95 4.90
N TYR A 161 -10.67 -12.62 5.94
CA TYR A 161 -11.32 -13.85 6.39
C TYR A 161 -12.22 -13.49 7.55
N GLY A 162 -13.46 -13.34 7.23
CA GLY A 162 -14.46 -12.99 8.22
C GLY A 162 -14.98 -14.16 8.95
#